data_3129f3485f80f806b8d4123045613495
#
_entry.id   3129f3485f80f806b8d4123045613495
#
_cell.length_a   1.000
_cell.length_b   1.000
_cell.length_c   1.000
_cell.angle_alpha   90.00
_cell.angle_beta   90.00
_cell.angle_gamma   90.00
#
_symmetry.space_group_name_H-M   'P 1'
#
loop_
_entity.id
_entity.type
_entity.pdbx_description
1 polymer ?
#
loop_
_entity_poly.entity_id
_entity_poly.type
_entity_poly.pdbx_seq_one_letter_code
_entity_poly.pdbx_strand_id
1 'polypeptide(L)'
;MMRLGVFLLLLLPTVLGIYGCSNASDYTSENPNAAFFYPLDSIPKIYLYRDVSSGLDEEFHRIYTVKDQEGPHLIVEIYASDGRIKEAFNYNIDSLNLQDYMVVDVNQEKEKALLYKDKLFPMHLNERTWFAAKFKGVVDSTVMLSEVKRQFKRKENHLVMEDEEPTLVFSDLMRLTVLNPFTKKEEAKQTTRISYFADGYGLVEWHSINKKVHYRLEQVLTQQEWIKIITR
;
A
#
# COMPACT_ATOMS: atom_id res chain seq x y z
N MET A 1 -28.44 57.27 -51.14
CA MET A 1 -29.01 56.66 -49.95
C MET A 1 -28.28 55.37 -49.64
N MET A 2 -27.23 55.43 -48.80
CA MET A 2 -26.41 54.30 -48.39
C MET A 2 -26.96 53.76 -47.05
N ARG A 3 -27.36 52.48 -47.03
CA ARG A 3 -27.72 51.77 -45.81
C ARG A 3 -26.49 51.09 -45.23
N LEU A 4 -26.05 51.56 -44.06
CA LEU A 4 -24.99 51.02 -43.25
C LEU A 4 -25.54 49.78 -42.50
N GLY A 5 -25.02 48.59 -42.82
CA GLY A 5 -25.30 47.35 -42.12
C GLY A 5 -24.34 47.21 -40.96
N VAL A 6 -24.86 47.22 -39.74
CA VAL A 6 -24.09 46.96 -38.52
C VAL A 6 -23.97 45.44 -38.35
N PHE A 7 -22.76 44.91 -38.48
CA PHE A 7 -22.43 43.52 -38.12
C PHE A 7 -22.15 43.45 -36.64
N LEU A 8 -23.11 42.87 -35.90
CA LEU A 8 -22.96 42.56 -34.49
C LEU A 8 -22.21 41.23 -34.35
N LEU A 9 -20.92 41.30 -34.04
CA LEU A 9 -20.11 40.12 -33.75
C LEU A 9 -20.39 39.67 -32.33
N LEU A 10 -21.15 38.56 -32.18
CA LEU A 10 -21.39 37.86 -30.91
C LEU A 10 -20.12 37.07 -30.53
N LEU A 11 -19.31 37.62 -29.64
CA LEU A 11 -18.25 36.89 -28.92
C LEU A 11 -18.89 35.94 -27.92
N LEU A 12 -18.96 34.66 -28.28
CA LEU A 12 -19.23 33.58 -27.33
C LEU A 12 -17.96 33.34 -26.48
N PRO A 13 -18.03 33.47 -25.15
CA PRO A 13 -16.92 33.00 -24.31
C PRO A 13 -16.98 31.47 -24.25
N THR A 14 -16.03 30.82 -24.90
CA THR A 14 -15.72 29.40 -24.70
C THR A 14 -15.22 29.23 -23.28
N VAL A 15 -16.09 28.84 -22.36
CA VAL A 15 -15.73 28.34 -21.06
C VAL A 15 -15.10 26.97 -21.27
N LEU A 16 -13.78 26.93 -21.37
CA LEU A 16 -12.99 25.70 -21.23
C LEU A 16 -13.15 25.24 -19.80
N GLY A 17 -14.13 24.36 -19.57
CA GLY A 17 -14.25 23.60 -18.34
C GLY A 17 -13.00 22.75 -18.20
N ILE A 18 -12.12 23.15 -17.29
CA ILE A 18 -11.08 22.29 -16.77
C ILE A 18 -11.79 21.17 -16.01
N TYR A 19 -12.08 20.06 -16.69
CA TYR A 19 -12.42 18.82 -16.03
C TYR A 19 -11.15 18.36 -15.31
N GLY A 20 -10.98 18.81 -14.06
CA GLY A 20 -10.13 18.15 -13.12
C GLY A 20 -10.67 16.73 -12.99
N CYS A 21 -9.95 15.73 -13.48
CA CYS A 21 -10.20 14.35 -13.12
C CYS A 21 -10.06 14.27 -11.60
N SER A 22 -11.15 14.38 -10.87
CA SER A 22 -11.18 13.94 -9.48
C SER A 22 -10.94 12.43 -9.54
N ASN A 23 -9.85 11.96 -8.98
CA ASN A 23 -9.58 10.54 -8.71
C ASN A 23 -10.54 10.09 -7.59
N ALA A 24 -11.85 10.11 -7.85
CA ALA A 24 -12.81 9.56 -6.91
C ALA A 24 -12.63 8.04 -6.95
N SER A 25 -12.27 7.44 -5.81
CA SER A 25 -12.23 5.99 -5.64
C SER A 25 -13.59 5.37 -5.93
N ASP A 26 -13.60 4.18 -6.52
CA ASP A 26 -14.84 3.43 -6.84
C ASP A 26 -15.64 3.05 -5.58
N TYR A 27 -14.96 2.99 -4.44
CA TYR A 27 -15.54 2.61 -3.15
C TYR A 27 -15.18 3.63 -2.07
N THR A 28 -16.01 3.68 -1.04
CA THR A 28 -15.81 4.51 0.16
C THR A 28 -15.58 3.63 1.37
N SER A 29 -14.85 4.14 2.36
CA SER A 29 -14.56 3.46 3.62
C SER A 29 -15.18 4.24 4.79
N GLU A 30 -15.58 3.54 5.84
CA GLU A 30 -16.00 4.17 7.11
C GLU A 30 -14.81 4.63 7.96
N ASN A 31 -13.60 4.21 7.62
CA ASN A 31 -12.40 4.64 8.33
C ASN A 31 -12.08 6.11 7.98
N PRO A 32 -12.05 7.02 8.96
CA PRO A 32 -11.82 8.46 8.70
C PRO A 32 -10.41 8.77 8.18
N ASN A 33 -9.48 7.82 8.27
CA ASN A 33 -8.13 7.95 7.76
C ASN A 33 -7.93 7.20 6.42
N ALA A 34 -9.02 6.72 5.79
CA ALA A 34 -8.93 5.91 4.57
C ALA A 34 -8.26 6.65 3.40
N ALA A 35 -8.38 7.97 3.33
CA ALA A 35 -7.69 8.77 2.32
C ALA A 35 -6.16 8.63 2.37
N PHE A 36 -5.60 8.30 3.54
CA PHE A 36 -4.17 8.02 3.73
C PHE A 36 -3.80 6.54 3.55
N PHE A 37 -4.77 5.68 3.27
CA PHE A 37 -4.51 4.29 2.91
C PHE A 37 -4.47 4.16 1.39
N TYR A 38 -4.33 2.95 0.87
CA TYR A 38 -4.32 2.74 -0.56
C TYR A 38 -5.67 3.13 -1.21
N PRO A 39 -5.66 3.67 -2.44
CA PRO A 39 -6.88 3.98 -3.17
C PRO A 39 -7.79 2.76 -3.32
N LEU A 40 -9.10 2.97 -3.16
CA LEU A 40 -10.13 1.92 -3.22
C LEU A 40 -10.69 1.79 -4.65
N ASP A 41 -9.80 1.54 -5.63
CA ASP A 41 -10.13 1.47 -7.04
C ASP A 41 -10.26 0.00 -7.50
N SER A 42 -11.21 -0.28 -8.37
CA SER A 42 -11.36 -1.61 -8.99
C SER A 42 -10.31 -1.89 -10.06
N ILE A 43 -9.79 -0.84 -10.70
CA ILE A 43 -8.70 -0.95 -11.68
C ILE A 43 -7.37 -1.09 -10.94
N PRO A 44 -6.60 -2.17 -11.17
CA PRO A 44 -5.32 -2.36 -10.51
C PRO A 44 -4.33 -1.24 -10.80
N LYS A 45 -3.74 -0.70 -9.72
CA LYS A 45 -2.58 0.19 -9.77
C LYS A 45 -1.36 -0.56 -9.24
N ILE A 46 -0.21 -0.35 -9.86
CA ILE A 46 1.03 -0.97 -9.43
C ILE A 46 1.98 0.12 -8.98
N TYR A 47 2.31 0.08 -7.71
CA TYR A 47 3.25 1.00 -7.06
C TYR A 47 4.65 0.41 -7.15
N LEU A 48 5.54 1.11 -7.83
CA LEU A 48 6.96 0.78 -7.89
C LEU A 48 7.68 1.51 -6.76
N TYR A 49 8.23 0.74 -5.83
CA TYR A 49 9.13 1.25 -4.79
C TYR A 49 10.56 0.88 -5.13
N ARG A 50 11.46 1.85 -4.95
CA ARG A 50 12.90 1.62 -5.14
C ARG A 50 13.67 1.83 -3.83
N ASP A 51 14.66 0.97 -3.60
CA ASP A 51 15.58 1.16 -2.49
C ASP A 51 16.44 2.41 -2.71
N VAL A 52 16.25 3.41 -1.84
CA VAL A 52 16.95 4.69 -1.90
C VAL A 52 18.44 4.52 -1.60
N SER A 53 18.82 3.47 -0.85
CA SER A 53 20.19 3.28 -0.39
C SER A 53 21.10 2.73 -1.49
N SER A 54 20.60 1.79 -2.30
CA SER A 54 21.37 1.14 -3.38
C SER A 54 20.89 1.55 -4.77
N GLY A 55 19.60 1.90 -4.90
CA GLY A 55 18.95 2.12 -6.19
C GLY A 55 18.80 0.86 -7.04
N LEU A 56 19.16 -0.32 -6.50
CA LEU A 56 19.24 -1.57 -7.25
C LEU A 56 18.08 -2.53 -6.95
N ASP A 57 17.44 -2.39 -5.78
CA ASP A 57 16.34 -3.26 -5.39
C ASP A 57 15.01 -2.55 -5.58
N GLU A 58 14.05 -3.29 -6.11
CA GLU A 58 12.71 -2.82 -6.43
C GLU A 58 11.66 -3.75 -5.82
N GLU A 59 10.57 -3.16 -5.37
CA GLU A 59 9.40 -3.89 -4.89
C GLU A 59 8.14 -3.31 -5.54
N PHE A 60 7.23 -4.18 -5.97
CA PHE A 60 5.97 -3.76 -6.59
C PHE A 60 4.81 -4.11 -5.68
N HIS A 61 3.94 -3.15 -5.41
CA HIS A 61 2.66 -3.39 -4.76
C HIS A 61 1.54 -3.25 -5.79
N ARG A 62 0.84 -4.33 -6.07
CA ARG A 62 -0.35 -4.33 -6.92
C ARG A 62 -1.57 -4.18 -6.04
N ILE A 63 -2.32 -3.10 -6.25
CA ILE A 63 -3.39 -2.63 -5.39
C ILE A 63 -4.67 -2.55 -6.20
N TYR A 64 -5.73 -3.19 -5.72
CA TYR A 64 -7.04 -3.16 -6.38
C TYR A 64 -8.15 -3.61 -5.42
N THR A 65 -9.38 -3.19 -5.72
CA THR A 65 -10.56 -3.60 -4.98
C THR A 65 -11.33 -4.65 -5.76
N VAL A 66 -11.77 -5.71 -5.09
CA VAL A 66 -12.68 -6.72 -5.60
C VAL A 66 -13.96 -6.71 -4.80
N LYS A 67 -15.06 -7.17 -5.40
CA LYS A 67 -16.33 -7.36 -4.70
C LYS A 67 -16.77 -8.81 -4.90
N ASP A 68 -17.06 -9.47 -3.79
CA ASP A 68 -17.62 -10.82 -3.76
C ASP A 68 -18.91 -10.88 -2.94
N GLN A 69 -19.29 -12.07 -2.46
CA GLN A 69 -20.51 -12.28 -1.67
C GLN A 69 -20.43 -11.66 -0.26
N GLU A 70 -19.22 -11.49 0.27
CA GLU A 70 -18.96 -10.91 1.59
C GLU A 70 -18.84 -9.39 1.55
N GLY A 71 -18.80 -8.81 0.34
CA GLY A 71 -18.71 -7.37 0.12
C GLY A 71 -17.46 -6.92 -0.65
N PRO A 72 -17.12 -5.64 -0.60
CA PRO A 72 -15.93 -5.13 -1.24
C PRO A 72 -14.68 -5.32 -0.34
N HIS A 73 -13.58 -5.73 -0.97
CA HIS A 73 -12.29 -6.02 -0.32
C HIS A 73 -11.17 -5.30 -1.04
N LEU A 74 -10.24 -4.71 -0.30
CA LEU A 74 -9.00 -4.17 -0.85
C LEU A 74 -7.91 -5.23 -0.83
N ILE A 75 -7.36 -5.53 -1.98
CA ILE A 75 -6.26 -6.49 -2.14
C ILE A 75 -4.96 -5.71 -2.37
N VAL A 76 -3.93 -6.07 -1.61
CA VAL A 76 -2.56 -5.59 -1.79
C VAL A 76 -1.65 -6.78 -1.95
N GLU A 77 -1.11 -6.97 -3.15
CA GLU A 77 -0.15 -8.02 -3.47
C GLU A 77 1.24 -7.43 -3.58
N ILE A 78 2.22 -8.03 -2.92
CA ILE A 78 3.61 -7.58 -2.92
C ILE A 78 4.45 -8.52 -3.77
N TYR A 79 5.20 -7.97 -4.71
CA TYR A 79 6.05 -8.68 -5.65
C TYR A 79 7.50 -8.23 -5.52
N ALA A 80 8.43 -9.17 -5.69
CA ALA A 80 9.84 -8.89 -5.85
C ALA A 80 10.14 -8.28 -7.23
N SER A 81 11.35 -7.76 -7.42
CA SER A 81 11.82 -7.16 -8.68
C SER A 81 11.74 -8.11 -9.89
N ASP A 82 11.81 -9.41 -9.67
CA ASP A 82 11.68 -10.43 -10.70
C ASP A 82 10.23 -10.86 -11.00
N GLY A 83 9.24 -10.15 -10.43
CA GLY A 83 7.81 -10.39 -10.63
C GLY A 83 7.25 -11.57 -9.81
N ARG A 84 8.03 -12.22 -8.95
CA ARG A 84 7.51 -13.26 -8.05
C ARG A 84 6.74 -12.62 -6.91
N ILE A 85 5.53 -13.15 -6.67
CA ILE A 85 4.73 -12.74 -5.52
C ILE A 85 5.39 -13.20 -4.21
N LYS A 86 5.46 -12.31 -3.22
CA LYS A 86 5.99 -12.57 -1.88
C LYS A 86 4.88 -12.81 -0.88
N GLU A 87 3.89 -11.92 -0.90
CA GLU A 87 2.78 -11.93 0.05
C GLU A 87 1.57 -11.17 -0.49
N ALA A 88 0.40 -11.42 0.08
CA ALA A 88 -0.81 -10.68 -0.25
C ALA A 88 -1.67 -10.46 0.99
N PHE A 89 -2.30 -9.31 1.03
CA PHE A 89 -3.18 -8.85 2.09
C PHE A 89 -4.58 -8.61 1.54
N ASN A 90 -5.59 -9.10 2.24
CA ASN A 90 -6.99 -8.82 1.97
C ASN A 90 -7.56 -8.00 3.13
N TYR A 91 -7.98 -6.76 2.85
CA TYR A 91 -8.53 -5.84 3.85
C TYR A 91 -10.03 -5.67 3.67
N ASN A 92 -10.74 -5.64 4.78
CA ASN A 92 -12.08 -5.10 4.82
C ASN A 92 -12.03 -3.60 4.51
N ILE A 93 -12.82 -3.11 3.56
CA ILE A 93 -12.78 -1.71 3.13
C ILE A 93 -13.19 -0.74 4.24
N ASP A 94 -14.23 -1.07 5.01
CA ASP A 94 -14.79 -0.13 5.98
C ASP A 94 -13.87 0.11 7.18
N SER A 95 -13.33 -0.97 7.74
CA SER A 95 -12.47 -0.89 8.92
C SER A 95 -10.98 -0.77 8.60
N LEU A 96 -10.56 -1.15 7.39
CA LEU A 96 -9.18 -1.38 6.97
C LEU A 96 -8.45 -2.42 7.83
N ASN A 97 -9.22 -3.30 8.50
CA ASN A 97 -8.68 -4.46 9.19
C ASN A 97 -8.39 -5.59 8.20
N LEU A 98 -7.37 -6.35 8.48
CA LEU A 98 -6.97 -7.48 7.66
C LEU A 98 -7.92 -8.65 7.87
N GLN A 99 -8.47 -9.19 6.79
CA GLN A 99 -9.31 -10.38 6.80
C GLN A 99 -8.50 -11.64 6.48
N ASP A 100 -7.58 -11.51 5.52
CA ASP A 100 -6.68 -12.59 5.11
C ASP A 100 -5.26 -12.10 4.88
N TYR A 101 -4.31 -12.95 5.21
CA TYR A 101 -2.92 -12.78 4.88
C TYR A 101 -2.38 -14.06 4.24
N MET A 102 -1.82 -13.92 3.06
CA MET A 102 -1.21 -15.00 2.30
C MET A 102 0.29 -14.77 2.20
N VAL A 103 1.05 -15.79 2.50
CA VAL A 103 2.51 -15.82 2.33
C VAL A 103 2.85 -16.81 1.22
N VAL A 104 3.87 -16.50 0.44
CA VAL A 104 4.37 -17.39 -0.61
C VAL A 104 5.77 -17.84 -0.21
N ASP A 105 5.96 -19.14 -0.16
CA ASP A 105 7.24 -19.74 0.21
C ASP A 105 8.27 -19.71 -0.94
N VAL A 106 9.46 -20.24 -0.69
CA VAL A 106 10.55 -20.31 -1.70
C VAL A 106 10.22 -21.20 -2.88
N ASN A 107 9.28 -22.14 -2.72
CA ASN A 107 8.81 -23.05 -3.77
C ASN A 107 7.63 -22.45 -4.56
N GLN A 108 7.26 -21.20 -4.29
CA GLN A 108 6.07 -20.52 -4.83
C GLN A 108 4.74 -21.16 -4.41
N GLU A 109 4.74 -21.90 -3.30
CA GLU A 109 3.52 -22.41 -2.68
C GLU A 109 2.86 -21.32 -1.83
N LYS A 110 1.56 -21.16 -2.02
CA LYS A 110 0.76 -20.14 -1.31
C LYS A 110 0.19 -20.75 -0.05
N GLU A 111 0.41 -20.08 1.08
CA GLU A 111 -0.14 -20.48 2.37
C GLU A 111 -0.94 -19.33 2.98
N LYS A 112 -2.16 -19.65 3.44
CA LYS A 112 -2.95 -18.70 4.25
C LYS A 112 -2.44 -18.71 5.67
N ALA A 113 -1.97 -17.56 6.14
CA ALA A 113 -1.50 -17.38 7.50
C ALA A 113 -2.67 -17.39 8.51
N LEU A 114 -2.42 -17.91 9.70
CA LEU A 114 -3.36 -17.80 10.81
C LEU A 114 -3.23 -16.43 11.46
N LEU A 115 -4.26 -15.61 11.36
CA LEU A 115 -4.32 -14.28 11.98
C LEU A 115 -4.70 -14.39 13.46
N TYR A 116 -3.91 -13.77 14.35
CA TYR A 116 -4.22 -13.57 15.76
C TYR A 116 -4.63 -12.14 16.07
N LYS A 117 -4.10 -11.19 15.31
CA LYS A 117 -4.40 -9.77 15.36
C LYS A 117 -4.43 -9.23 13.91
N ASP A 118 -5.40 -8.41 13.61
CA ASP A 118 -5.80 -8.03 12.27
C ASP A 118 -5.67 -6.53 11.97
N LYS A 119 -5.29 -5.71 12.96
CA LYS A 119 -5.22 -4.26 12.78
C LYS A 119 -3.83 -3.81 12.34
N LEU A 120 -3.71 -3.41 11.07
CA LEU A 120 -2.50 -2.77 10.51
C LEU A 120 -2.64 -1.26 10.36
N PHE A 121 -3.86 -0.75 10.17
CA PHE A 121 -4.11 0.67 10.00
C PHE A 121 -5.13 1.18 11.03
N PRO A 122 -4.90 2.34 11.68
CA PRO A 122 -5.74 2.79 12.78
C PRO A 122 -7.03 3.46 12.27
N MET A 123 -8.14 3.22 12.97
CA MET A 123 -9.35 4.00 12.80
C MET A 123 -9.21 5.37 13.49
N HIS A 124 -8.53 5.41 14.63
CA HIS A 124 -8.22 6.65 15.36
C HIS A 124 -6.71 6.80 15.52
N LEU A 125 -6.15 7.98 15.20
CA LEU A 125 -4.70 8.21 15.20
C LEU A 125 -4.04 8.03 16.57
N ASN A 126 -4.77 8.18 17.67
CA ASN A 126 -4.27 7.91 19.03
C ASN A 126 -4.27 6.42 19.39
N GLU A 127 -4.85 5.56 18.56
CA GLU A 127 -4.87 4.11 18.75
C GLU A 127 -3.52 3.49 18.35
N ARG A 128 -3.07 2.51 19.14
CA ARG A 128 -2.00 1.60 18.73
C ARG A 128 -2.62 0.40 18.04
N THR A 129 -2.20 0.12 16.83
CA THR A 129 -2.64 -1.06 16.12
C THR A 129 -1.69 -2.22 16.34
N TRP A 130 -2.22 -3.43 16.21
CA TRP A 130 -1.44 -4.65 16.34
C TRP A 130 -1.89 -5.67 15.29
N PHE A 131 -0.93 -6.09 14.48
CA PHE A 131 -1.03 -7.21 13.58
C PHE A 131 -0.18 -8.36 14.11
N ALA A 132 -0.70 -9.59 14.03
CA ALA A 132 0.06 -10.80 14.36
C ALA A 132 -0.46 -11.97 13.52
N ALA A 133 0.43 -12.62 12.79
CA ALA A 133 0.12 -13.74 11.93
C ALA A 133 1.16 -14.86 12.05
N LYS A 134 0.67 -16.10 12.04
CA LYS A 134 1.46 -17.33 12.10
C LYS A 134 1.37 -18.06 10.77
N PHE A 135 2.50 -18.51 10.24
CA PHE A 135 2.60 -19.27 9.00
C PHE A 135 3.80 -20.23 9.04
N LYS A 136 3.89 -21.13 8.07
CA LYS A 136 5.00 -22.07 7.93
C LYS A 136 6.30 -21.32 7.62
N GLY A 137 7.39 -21.74 8.24
CA GLY A 137 8.69 -21.14 7.97
C GLY A 137 9.31 -21.67 6.68
N VAL A 138 10.33 -20.97 6.20
CA VAL A 138 11.10 -21.33 5.00
C VAL A 138 11.83 -22.66 5.19
N VAL A 139 12.27 -22.95 6.42
CA VAL A 139 12.91 -24.24 6.76
C VAL A 139 11.83 -25.21 7.21
N ASP A 140 11.86 -26.40 6.64
CA ASP A 140 10.89 -27.45 6.96
C ASP A 140 10.70 -27.62 8.46
N SER A 141 9.42 -27.78 8.84
CA SER A 141 8.99 -27.97 10.22
C SER A 141 9.20 -26.74 11.14
N THR A 142 9.60 -25.60 10.60
CA THR A 142 9.61 -24.35 11.38
C THR A 142 8.29 -23.59 11.25
N VAL A 143 8.00 -22.78 12.26
CA VAL A 143 6.82 -21.91 12.30
C VAL A 143 7.31 -20.49 12.49
N MET A 144 6.76 -19.57 11.70
CA MET A 144 7.05 -18.15 11.80
C MET A 144 5.85 -17.41 12.41
N LEU A 145 6.15 -16.49 13.34
CA LEU A 145 5.19 -15.53 13.85
C LEU A 145 5.69 -14.14 13.47
N SER A 146 4.92 -13.44 12.64
CA SER A 146 5.16 -12.05 12.28
C SER A 146 4.24 -11.14 13.09
N GLU A 147 4.81 -10.13 13.72
CA GLU A 147 4.07 -9.13 14.50
C GLU A 147 4.46 -7.73 14.06
N VAL A 148 3.47 -6.84 13.95
CA VAL A 148 3.67 -5.41 13.74
C VAL A 148 2.84 -4.62 14.74
N LYS A 149 3.49 -3.79 15.55
CA LYS A 149 2.81 -2.82 16.43
C LYS A 149 3.06 -1.43 15.88
N ARG A 150 2.01 -0.80 15.36
CA ARG A 150 2.06 0.53 14.75
C ARG A 150 1.57 1.59 15.71
N GLN A 151 2.27 2.72 15.71
CA GLN A 151 1.89 3.92 16.46
C GLN A 151 2.05 5.15 15.58
N PHE A 152 1.01 5.98 15.53
CA PHE A 152 1.06 7.30 14.90
C PHE A 152 2.09 8.19 15.64
N LYS A 153 2.86 8.95 14.86
CA LYS A 153 3.87 9.90 15.36
C LYS A 153 3.48 11.34 15.09
N ARG A 154 3.18 11.67 13.83
CA ARG A 154 2.86 13.03 13.41
C ARG A 154 2.18 13.05 12.03
N LYS A 155 1.58 14.19 11.73
CA LYS A 155 1.16 14.57 10.38
C LYS A 155 2.14 15.64 9.87
N GLU A 156 2.56 15.50 8.62
CA GLU A 156 3.45 16.46 7.96
C GLU A 156 3.18 16.45 6.45
N ASN A 157 3.69 17.46 5.73
CA ASN A 157 3.76 17.37 4.28
C ASN A 157 5.03 16.59 3.90
N HIS A 158 4.91 15.72 2.91
CA HIS A 158 6.00 14.87 2.45
C HIS A 158 6.07 14.89 0.92
N LEU A 159 7.28 14.93 0.36
CA LEU A 159 7.47 14.90 -1.08
C LEU A 159 7.19 13.49 -1.61
N VAL A 160 6.11 13.36 -2.37
CA VAL A 160 5.69 12.12 -3.03
C VAL A 160 5.86 12.29 -4.54
N MET A 161 6.81 11.57 -5.12
CA MET A 161 7.25 11.79 -6.50
C MET A 161 7.66 13.26 -6.73
N GLU A 162 6.80 14.13 -7.25
CA GLU A 162 7.11 15.54 -7.54
C GLU A 162 6.27 16.52 -6.70
N ASP A 163 5.25 16.04 -5.95
CA ASP A 163 4.30 16.86 -5.23
C ASP A 163 4.43 16.73 -3.71
N GLU A 164 4.13 17.81 -2.98
CA GLU A 164 4.02 17.77 -1.51
C GLU A 164 2.62 17.35 -1.10
N GLU A 165 2.52 16.20 -0.44
CA GLU A 165 1.26 15.63 -0.01
C GLU A 165 1.14 15.55 1.52
N PRO A 166 -0.05 15.84 2.09
CA PRO A 166 -0.34 15.59 3.49
C PRO A 166 -0.08 14.11 3.82
N THR A 167 0.69 13.84 4.88
CA THR A 167 1.18 12.50 5.14
C THR A 167 1.09 12.17 6.63
N LEU A 168 0.61 10.95 6.93
CA LEU A 168 0.64 10.37 8.27
C LEU A 168 1.92 9.57 8.46
N VAL A 169 2.69 9.87 9.50
CA VAL A 169 3.94 9.17 9.83
C VAL A 169 3.71 8.23 11.00
N PHE A 170 4.10 6.98 10.82
CA PHE A 170 3.99 5.94 11.84
C PHE A 170 5.34 5.36 12.21
N SER A 171 5.44 4.85 13.44
CA SER A 171 6.51 3.97 13.89
C SER A 171 5.96 2.56 14.04
N ASP A 172 6.53 1.62 13.31
CA ASP A 172 6.17 0.21 13.28
C ASP A 172 7.24 -0.60 14.00
N LEU A 173 6.92 -1.14 15.18
CA LEU A 173 7.75 -2.13 15.84
C LEU A 173 7.42 -3.50 15.25
N MET A 174 8.35 -4.04 14.48
CA MET A 174 8.22 -5.32 13.79
C MET A 174 8.98 -6.39 14.55
N ARG A 175 8.37 -7.55 14.78
CA ARG A 175 9.02 -8.72 15.35
C ARG A 175 8.73 -9.93 14.50
N LEU A 176 9.77 -10.64 14.12
CA LEU A 176 9.69 -11.93 13.45
C LEU A 176 10.28 -12.98 14.39
N THR A 177 9.46 -13.96 14.76
CA THR A 177 9.88 -15.08 15.61
C THR A 177 9.83 -16.35 14.78
N VAL A 178 10.92 -17.12 14.79
CA VAL A 178 11.02 -18.45 14.18
C VAL A 178 11.07 -19.48 15.31
N LEU A 179 10.12 -20.40 15.30
CA LEU A 179 10.02 -21.50 16.26
C LEU A 179 10.30 -22.82 15.53
N ASN A 180 11.27 -23.58 16.04
CA ASN A 180 11.44 -24.98 15.65
C ASN A 180 10.66 -25.86 16.66
N PRO A 181 9.54 -26.48 16.25
CA PRO A 181 8.68 -27.21 17.16
C PRO A 181 9.31 -28.49 17.74
N PHE A 182 10.32 -29.06 17.07
CA PHE A 182 11.02 -30.28 17.52
C PHE A 182 12.07 -29.97 18.58
N THR A 183 12.89 -28.95 18.34
CA THR A 183 13.96 -28.57 19.26
C THR A 183 13.48 -27.57 20.31
N LYS A 184 12.28 -27.02 20.16
CA LYS A 184 11.71 -25.92 20.97
C LYS A 184 12.59 -24.66 20.98
N LYS A 185 13.54 -24.56 20.04
CA LYS A 185 14.33 -23.34 19.90
C LYS A 185 13.50 -22.24 19.28
N GLU A 186 13.56 -21.08 19.89
CA GLU A 186 12.93 -19.85 19.43
C GLU A 186 14.01 -18.81 19.14
N GLU A 187 13.96 -18.22 17.97
CA GLU A 187 14.79 -17.09 17.58
C GLU A 187 13.90 -15.93 17.18
N ALA A 188 14.11 -14.76 17.79
CA ALA A 188 13.34 -13.58 17.49
C ALA A 188 14.25 -12.45 17.01
N LYS A 189 13.83 -11.82 15.88
CA LYS A 189 14.46 -10.60 15.37
C LYS A 189 13.45 -9.47 15.47
N GLN A 190 13.90 -8.34 16.02
CA GLN A 190 13.08 -7.15 16.17
C GLN A 190 13.72 -5.98 15.46
N THR A 191 12.91 -5.18 14.77
CA THR A 191 13.33 -3.94 14.12
C THR A 191 12.25 -2.89 14.22
N THR A 192 12.63 -1.62 14.11
CA THR A 192 11.69 -0.51 14.02
C THR A 192 11.79 0.10 12.64
N ARG A 193 10.62 0.29 12.03
CA ARG A 193 10.43 0.94 10.73
C ARG A 193 9.64 2.22 10.92
N ILE A 194 9.99 3.27 10.17
CA ILE A 194 9.18 4.46 10.00
C ILE A 194 8.46 4.32 8.67
N SER A 195 7.15 4.55 8.65
CA SER A 195 6.29 4.40 7.47
C SER A 195 5.50 5.68 7.24
N TYR A 196 5.42 6.10 5.98
CA TYR A 196 4.78 7.33 5.53
C TYR A 196 3.59 6.97 4.65
N PHE A 197 2.41 7.45 5.03
CA PHE A 197 1.16 7.22 4.31
C PHE A 197 0.61 8.55 3.84
N ALA A 198 0.68 8.83 2.54
CA ALA A 198 0.25 10.09 1.94
C ALA A 198 -1.21 10.04 1.48
N ASP A 199 -1.86 11.18 1.53
CA ASP A 199 -3.24 11.37 1.08
C ASP A 199 -3.36 11.01 -0.41
N GLY A 200 -4.35 10.19 -0.76
CA GLY A 200 -4.61 9.72 -2.12
C GLY A 200 -3.64 8.63 -2.66
N TYR A 201 -2.55 8.34 -1.94
CA TYR A 201 -1.55 7.36 -2.36
C TYR A 201 -1.47 6.13 -1.45
N GLY A 202 -1.62 6.28 -0.15
CA GLY A 202 -1.32 5.25 0.82
C GLY A 202 0.16 5.23 1.20
N LEU A 203 0.75 4.05 1.38
CA LEU A 203 2.17 3.91 1.73
C LEU A 203 3.06 4.48 0.61
N VAL A 204 3.88 5.48 0.92
CA VAL A 204 4.77 6.14 -0.08
C VAL A 204 6.24 6.00 0.24
N GLU A 205 6.58 5.79 1.51
CA GLU A 205 7.97 5.60 1.93
C GLU A 205 8.03 4.76 3.21
N TRP A 206 9.06 3.93 3.33
CA TRP A 206 9.41 3.33 4.62
C TRP A 206 10.92 3.14 4.73
N HIS A 207 11.41 3.25 5.96
CA HIS A 207 12.81 2.98 6.24
C HIS A 207 13.02 2.40 7.64
N SER A 208 14.07 1.62 7.82
CA SER A 208 14.57 1.23 9.14
C SER A 208 15.17 2.45 9.85
N ILE A 209 15.22 2.44 11.18
CA ILE A 209 15.79 3.56 11.97
C ILE A 209 17.20 3.95 11.49
N ASN A 210 18.02 2.98 11.13
CA ASN A 210 19.38 3.21 10.64
C ASN A 210 19.46 3.42 9.11
N LYS A 211 18.31 3.50 8.42
CA LYS A 211 18.18 3.67 6.97
C LYS A 211 18.94 2.64 6.12
N LYS A 212 19.30 1.48 6.68
CA LYS A 212 19.89 0.37 5.89
C LYS A 212 18.90 -0.28 4.93
N VAL A 213 17.61 -0.17 5.25
CA VAL A 213 16.49 -0.51 4.37
C VAL A 213 15.69 0.77 4.22
N HIS A 214 15.56 1.26 3.00
CA HIS A 214 14.87 2.52 2.73
C HIS A 214 14.26 2.50 1.33
N TYR A 215 12.95 2.35 1.27
CA TYR A 215 12.19 2.33 0.02
C TYR A 215 11.31 3.55 -0.11
N ARG A 216 11.21 4.09 -1.32
CA ARG A 216 10.33 5.20 -1.67
C ARG A 216 9.53 4.87 -2.91
N LEU A 217 8.28 5.31 -2.94
CA LEU A 217 7.43 5.27 -4.13
C LEU A 217 8.06 6.15 -5.22
N GLU A 218 8.40 5.52 -6.34
CA GLU A 218 9.00 6.19 -7.49
C GLU A 218 7.97 6.43 -8.58
N GLN A 219 7.08 5.46 -8.78
CA GLN A 219 6.10 5.51 -9.87
C GLN A 219 4.83 4.72 -9.54
N VAL A 220 3.70 5.19 -10.07
CA VAL A 220 2.45 4.44 -10.13
C VAL A 220 2.22 4.01 -11.57
N LEU A 221 2.21 2.70 -11.81
CA LEU A 221 2.12 2.07 -13.11
C LEU A 221 0.73 1.49 -13.35
N THR A 222 0.36 1.38 -14.61
CA THR A 222 -0.74 0.54 -15.06
C THR A 222 -0.31 -0.94 -15.08
N GLN A 223 -1.28 -1.85 -15.07
CA GLN A 223 -1.01 -3.29 -15.23
C GLN A 223 -0.21 -3.61 -16.50
N GLN A 224 -0.46 -2.89 -17.60
CA GLN A 224 0.23 -3.12 -18.88
C GLN A 224 1.70 -2.66 -18.86
N GLU A 225 1.98 -1.55 -18.19
CA GLU A 225 3.36 -1.06 -18.03
C GLU A 225 4.18 -2.00 -17.15
N TRP A 226 3.61 -2.46 -16.04
CA TRP A 226 4.25 -3.41 -15.15
C TRP A 226 4.60 -4.72 -15.85
N ILE A 227 3.65 -5.33 -16.60
CA ILE A 227 3.91 -6.55 -17.35
C ILE A 227 5.12 -6.38 -18.29
N LYS A 228 5.25 -5.23 -18.98
CA LYS A 228 6.41 -4.96 -19.84
C LYS A 228 7.74 -4.90 -19.07
N ILE A 229 7.72 -4.51 -17.80
CA ILE A 229 8.93 -4.44 -16.96
C ILE A 229 9.38 -5.85 -16.55
N ILE A 230 8.46 -6.67 -16.01
CA ILE A 230 8.80 -7.98 -15.46
C ILE A 230 9.00 -9.08 -16.51
N THR A 231 8.67 -8.81 -17.79
CA THR A 231 8.85 -9.78 -18.90
C THR A 231 10.09 -9.46 -19.76
N ARG A 232 10.89 -8.47 -19.41
CA ARG A 232 12.17 -8.14 -20.05
C ARG A 232 13.28 -8.98 -19.48
#